data_8902d2a28d0e7754e12231b396d7e817
#
_entry.id   8902d2a28d0e7754e12231b396d7e817
#
_cell.length_a   1.000
_cell.length_b   1.000
_cell.length_c   1.000
_cell.angle_alpha   90.00
_cell.angle_beta   90.00
_cell.angle_gamma   90.00
#
_symmetry.space_group_name_H-M   'P 1'
#
loop_
_entity.id
_entity.type
_entity.pdbx_description
1 polymer ?
#
loop_
_entity_poly.entity_id
_entity_poly.type
_entity_poly.pdbx_seq_one_letter_code
_entity_poly.pdbx_strand_id
1 'polypeptide(L)'
;MSINWDKVKELLKQEPVLIWRAYAYPEITDITKTEYGPTIGVEVQPKWDIPEEIIIYPAIAGAFYSKRQNPNHPVTPEEIQKSAEECLAAGAPAVHIHVRREIEPGWWHSVLDFDLFNKVIGGLKKKYPNAIYDACLIWFSEEEYPHFERAVKEKLVEISPVNPTACFAGDLVFCKPPHILIQKTKMLQDAGIKPQVAIYTDGDIDNANRYLIKTGLLEKPYYWIVLPALPGGSPYYDPYTMALGLIHKVQLIQKIDPESVIVVCCAGRASSYLGTLAMLLGLHVRCGMEDTIYKWPHKDDRITKNVEVYNSMVTIAKELGRRVVTPNEYRKIIGLK
;
A
#
# COMPACT_ATOMS: atom_id res chain seq x y z
N MET A 1 -1.10 -12.72 -36.62
CA MET A 1 -1.34 -11.70 -37.69
C MET A 1 -0.55 -12.11 -38.92
N SER A 2 -1.18 -12.19 -40.06
CA SER A 2 -0.51 -12.44 -41.35
C SER A 2 -0.45 -11.13 -42.15
N ILE A 3 0.63 -10.99 -42.95
CA ILE A 3 0.78 -9.83 -43.84
C ILE A 3 0.08 -10.17 -45.17
N ASN A 4 -0.75 -9.27 -45.62
CA ASN A 4 -1.38 -9.35 -46.97
C ASN A 4 -0.38 -8.84 -48.02
N TRP A 5 0.47 -9.74 -48.49
CA TRP A 5 1.50 -9.42 -49.49
C TRP A 5 0.97 -8.95 -50.85
N ASP A 6 -0.20 -9.36 -51.21
CA ASP A 6 -0.81 -8.93 -52.50
C ASP A 6 -1.24 -7.47 -52.40
N LYS A 7 -1.81 -7.05 -51.25
CA LYS A 7 -2.13 -5.64 -51.01
C LYS A 7 -0.85 -4.78 -50.92
N VAL A 8 0.21 -5.29 -50.30
CA VAL A 8 1.52 -4.60 -50.28
C VAL A 8 2.03 -4.37 -51.72
N LYS A 9 1.99 -5.38 -52.58
CA LYS A 9 2.42 -5.26 -53.95
C LYS A 9 1.57 -4.29 -54.75
N GLU A 10 0.25 -4.26 -54.53
CA GLU A 10 -0.66 -3.30 -55.13
C GLU A 10 -0.33 -1.88 -54.77
N LEU A 11 -0.13 -1.62 -53.47
CA LEU A 11 0.22 -0.29 -52.96
C LEU A 11 1.58 0.19 -53.46
N LEU A 12 2.58 -0.68 -53.56
CA LEU A 12 3.89 -0.35 -54.12
C LEU A 12 3.82 0.01 -55.63
N LYS A 13 2.83 -0.48 -56.38
CA LYS A 13 2.60 -0.03 -57.75
C LYS A 13 2.02 1.36 -57.85
N GLN A 14 1.17 1.73 -56.89
CA GLN A 14 0.54 3.04 -56.82
C GLN A 14 1.50 4.09 -56.21
N GLU A 15 2.29 3.70 -55.23
CA GLU A 15 3.20 4.56 -54.49
C GLU A 15 4.59 3.92 -54.41
N PRO A 16 5.36 3.91 -55.51
CA PRO A 16 6.66 3.24 -55.52
C PRO A 16 7.74 3.98 -54.73
N VAL A 17 7.47 5.22 -54.29
CA VAL A 17 8.37 6.07 -53.52
C VAL A 17 7.79 6.25 -52.14
N LEU A 18 8.65 6.35 -51.10
CA LEU A 18 8.24 6.64 -49.74
C LEU A 18 7.55 8.02 -49.67
N ILE A 19 6.22 7.98 -49.60
CA ILE A 19 5.41 9.17 -49.37
C ILE A 19 4.89 9.08 -47.94
N TRP A 20 5.16 10.10 -47.12
CA TRP A 20 4.59 10.15 -45.79
C TRP A 20 3.07 10.33 -45.88
N ARG A 21 2.32 9.45 -45.21
CA ARG A 21 0.87 9.56 -45.02
C ARG A 21 0.51 9.63 -43.57
N ALA A 22 -0.53 10.39 -43.27
CA ALA A 22 -1.08 10.50 -41.90
C ALA A 22 -1.86 9.24 -41.45
N TYR A 23 -2.06 8.27 -42.36
CA TYR A 23 -2.90 7.10 -42.08
C TYR A 23 -2.15 5.80 -42.30
N ALA A 24 -2.47 4.81 -41.47
CA ALA A 24 -2.01 3.44 -41.66
C ALA A 24 -2.79 2.76 -42.83
N TYR A 25 -2.28 1.61 -43.26
CA TYR A 25 -2.94 0.73 -44.23
C TYR A 25 -3.42 -0.53 -43.52
N PRO A 26 -4.64 -0.54 -42.96
CA PRO A 26 -5.14 -1.68 -42.20
C PRO A 26 -5.27 -2.95 -43.04
N GLU A 27 -5.34 -2.82 -44.40
CA GLU A 27 -5.39 -3.94 -45.31
C GLU A 27 -4.09 -4.72 -45.43
N ILE A 28 -2.96 -4.17 -45.02
CA ILE A 28 -1.66 -4.83 -45.10
C ILE A 28 -1.51 -5.89 -44.01
N THR A 29 -2.05 -5.65 -42.85
CA THR A 29 -2.03 -6.56 -41.71
C THR A 29 -3.45 -7.04 -41.42
N ASP A 30 -3.57 -8.28 -40.99
CA ASP A 30 -4.86 -8.81 -40.56
C ASP A 30 -5.29 -8.21 -39.23
N ILE A 31 -5.48 -6.90 -39.23
CA ILE A 31 -6.03 -6.13 -38.09
C ILE A 31 -7.52 -5.87 -38.43
N THR A 32 -8.25 -6.94 -38.72
CA THR A 32 -9.62 -6.86 -39.24
C THR A 32 -10.62 -6.19 -38.29
N LYS A 33 -10.25 -5.92 -37.09
CA LYS A 33 -11.09 -5.27 -36.06
C LYS A 33 -10.56 -3.92 -35.61
N THR A 34 -9.46 -3.46 -36.20
CA THR A 34 -8.85 -2.17 -35.84
C THR A 34 -9.13 -1.20 -36.95
N GLU A 35 -9.90 -0.19 -36.67
CA GLU A 35 -10.17 0.91 -37.58
C GLU A 35 -9.17 2.03 -37.29
N TYR A 36 -8.47 2.47 -38.36
CA TYR A 36 -7.46 3.50 -38.23
C TYR A 36 -7.76 4.64 -39.20
N GLY A 37 -8.12 5.80 -38.66
CA GLY A 37 -8.39 6.98 -39.45
C GLY A 37 -8.98 8.11 -38.61
N PRO A 38 -9.08 9.33 -39.17
CA PRO A 38 -9.52 10.51 -38.42
C PRO A 38 -11.00 10.48 -38.03
N THR A 39 -11.80 9.63 -38.65
CA THR A 39 -13.25 9.54 -38.42
C THR A 39 -13.69 8.22 -37.79
N ILE A 40 -12.75 7.33 -37.51
CA ILE A 40 -13.06 5.98 -37.05
C ILE A 40 -12.22 5.70 -35.78
N GLY A 41 -12.84 5.05 -34.80
CA GLY A 41 -12.15 4.64 -33.58
C GLY A 41 -11.04 3.63 -33.89
N VAL A 42 -9.90 3.82 -33.24
CA VAL A 42 -8.77 2.90 -33.33
C VAL A 42 -8.64 2.12 -32.06
N GLU A 43 -8.76 0.83 -32.12
CA GLU A 43 -8.44 -0.06 -31.00
C GLU A 43 -7.17 -0.85 -31.32
N VAL A 44 -6.02 -0.17 -31.30
CA VAL A 44 -4.71 -0.78 -31.56
C VAL A 44 -4.16 -1.46 -30.30
N GLN A 45 -4.62 -1.06 -29.14
CA GLN A 45 -4.20 -1.60 -27.86
C GLN A 45 -5.41 -2.13 -27.09
N PRO A 46 -5.28 -3.27 -26.42
CA PRO A 46 -6.33 -3.74 -25.53
C PRO A 46 -6.52 -2.76 -24.37
N LYS A 47 -7.72 -2.73 -23.80
CA LYS A 47 -7.98 -2.05 -22.54
C LYS A 47 -7.07 -2.63 -21.47
N TRP A 48 -6.52 -1.76 -20.65
CA TRP A 48 -5.71 -2.21 -19.52
C TRP A 48 -6.61 -2.75 -18.41
N ASP A 49 -6.16 -3.82 -17.78
CA ASP A 49 -6.83 -4.41 -16.64
C ASP A 49 -6.38 -3.68 -15.37
N ILE A 50 -6.96 -2.50 -15.13
CA ILE A 50 -6.74 -1.72 -13.93
C ILE A 50 -8.06 -1.69 -13.14
N PRO A 51 -8.08 -2.18 -11.88
CA PRO A 51 -9.29 -2.15 -11.09
C PRO A 51 -9.81 -0.73 -10.88
N GLU A 52 -11.10 -0.51 -11.03
CA GLU A 52 -11.74 0.76 -10.71
C GLU A 52 -11.69 1.02 -9.20
N GLU A 53 -11.89 -0.02 -8.41
CA GLU A 53 -11.83 0.02 -6.95
C GLU A 53 -10.40 0.15 -6.44
N ILE A 54 -10.20 1.07 -5.49
CA ILE A 54 -8.93 1.24 -4.81
C ILE A 54 -9.11 1.34 -3.31
N ILE A 55 -8.28 0.61 -2.57
CA ILE A 55 -8.11 0.81 -1.13
C ILE A 55 -7.15 2.00 -0.95
N ILE A 56 -7.63 3.05 -0.26
CA ILE A 56 -6.78 4.15 0.23
C ILE A 56 -7.10 4.32 1.71
N TYR A 57 -6.08 4.21 2.57
CA TYR A 57 -6.27 4.42 4.00
C TYR A 57 -5.09 5.13 4.64
N PRO A 58 -5.34 5.97 5.67
CA PRO A 58 -4.30 6.68 6.37
C PRO A 58 -3.64 5.84 7.47
N ALA A 59 -2.32 6.01 7.61
CA ALA A 59 -1.50 5.56 8.73
C ALA A 59 -1.13 6.77 9.58
N ILE A 60 -1.61 6.82 10.84
CA ILE A 60 -1.76 8.06 11.59
C ILE A 60 -0.45 8.52 12.23
N ALA A 61 0.23 7.66 12.99
CA ALA A 61 1.33 8.08 13.84
C ALA A 61 2.64 7.29 13.63
N GLY A 62 2.57 5.95 13.56
CA GLY A 62 3.72 5.09 13.37
C GLY A 62 4.78 5.12 14.49
N ALA A 63 5.96 4.62 14.16
CA ALA A 63 7.09 4.52 15.08
C ALA A 63 8.33 5.32 14.64
N PHE A 64 8.46 5.69 13.36
CA PHE A 64 9.69 6.25 12.78
C PHE A 64 9.84 7.76 12.98
N TYR A 65 8.74 8.52 13.01
CA TYR A 65 8.75 9.97 13.09
C TYR A 65 8.13 10.47 14.39
N SER A 66 8.45 11.69 14.76
CA SER A 66 7.96 12.34 15.99
C SER A 66 7.78 13.85 15.78
N LYS A 67 7.35 14.56 16.82
CA LYS A 67 7.28 16.03 16.79
C LYS A 67 8.63 16.71 16.56
N ARG A 68 9.76 16.01 16.79
CA ARG A 68 11.09 16.54 16.46
C ARG A 68 11.29 16.75 14.97
N GLN A 69 10.77 15.82 14.15
CA GLN A 69 10.88 15.90 12.70
C GLN A 69 9.70 16.68 12.06
N ASN A 70 8.52 16.60 12.66
CA ASN A 70 7.33 17.32 12.23
C ASN A 70 6.49 17.75 13.44
N PRO A 71 6.41 19.05 13.78
CA PRO A 71 5.64 19.54 14.95
C PRO A 71 4.16 19.14 14.93
N ASN A 72 3.60 18.86 13.75
CA ASN A 72 2.21 18.46 13.56
C ASN A 72 1.97 16.96 13.78
N HIS A 73 3.03 16.18 14.03
CA HIS A 73 2.93 14.72 14.18
C HIS A 73 2.12 14.36 15.42
N PRO A 74 1.02 13.57 15.32
CA PRO A 74 0.24 13.17 16.48
C PRO A 74 1.02 12.14 17.31
N VAL A 75 1.14 12.37 18.61
CA VAL A 75 1.91 11.49 19.52
C VAL A 75 1.10 11.06 20.75
N THR A 76 0.19 11.90 21.26
CA THR A 76 -0.67 11.51 22.38
C THR A 76 -1.87 10.69 21.91
N PRO A 77 -2.46 9.84 22.75
CA PRO A 77 -3.67 9.09 22.38
C PRO A 77 -4.80 10.00 21.86
N GLU A 78 -4.96 11.17 22.43
CA GLU A 78 -5.99 12.14 22.03
C GLU A 78 -5.68 12.75 20.66
N GLU A 79 -4.44 13.10 20.37
CA GLU A 79 -4.01 13.60 19.07
C GLU A 79 -4.17 12.52 17.98
N ILE A 80 -3.78 11.28 18.29
CA ILE A 80 -3.90 10.13 17.40
C ILE A 80 -5.38 9.86 17.09
N GLN A 81 -6.23 9.80 18.12
CA GLN A 81 -7.66 9.59 17.95
C GLN A 81 -8.29 10.69 17.11
N LYS A 82 -8.01 11.98 17.43
CA LYS A 82 -8.53 13.12 16.66
C LYS A 82 -8.11 13.06 15.19
N SER A 83 -6.84 12.77 14.93
CA SER A 83 -6.33 12.67 13.56
C SER A 83 -6.98 11.53 12.77
N ALA A 84 -7.22 10.38 13.41
CA ALA A 84 -7.95 9.26 12.83
C ALA A 84 -9.42 9.63 12.57
N GLU A 85 -10.10 10.31 13.52
CA GLU A 85 -11.47 10.79 13.35
C GLU A 85 -11.61 11.74 12.15
N GLU A 86 -10.69 12.68 11.96
CA GLU A 86 -10.69 13.59 10.81
C GLU A 86 -10.64 12.79 9.48
N CYS A 87 -9.82 11.73 9.41
CA CYS A 87 -9.71 10.89 8.22
C CYS A 87 -10.95 10.03 7.98
N LEU A 88 -11.52 9.43 9.04
CA LEU A 88 -12.74 8.62 8.93
C LEU A 88 -13.95 9.50 8.53
N ALA A 89 -14.05 10.71 9.08
CA ALA A 89 -15.06 11.69 8.69
C ALA A 89 -14.94 12.12 7.21
N ALA A 90 -13.73 12.10 6.65
CA ALA A 90 -13.47 12.34 5.23
C ALA A 90 -13.74 11.12 4.33
N GLY A 91 -14.21 10.01 4.89
CA GLY A 91 -14.60 8.81 4.14
C GLY A 91 -13.50 7.75 4.02
N ALA A 92 -12.45 7.78 4.83
CA ALA A 92 -11.46 6.71 4.85
C ALA A 92 -12.11 5.38 5.28
N PRO A 93 -11.92 4.28 4.52
CA PRO A 93 -12.53 2.99 4.84
C PRO A 93 -11.88 2.31 6.04
N ALA A 94 -10.66 2.68 6.34
CA ALA A 94 -9.83 2.12 7.41
C ALA A 94 -8.85 3.17 7.95
N VAL A 95 -8.28 2.89 9.10
CA VAL A 95 -7.14 3.63 9.68
C VAL A 95 -6.12 2.67 10.25
N HIS A 96 -4.83 2.95 10.05
CA HIS A 96 -3.74 2.24 10.71
C HIS A 96 -3.25 3.02 11.92
N ILE A 97 -3.18 2.34 13.07
CA ILE A 97 -2.93 2.96 14.38
C ILE A 97 -1.68 2.37 15.03
N HIS A 98 -0.83 3.25 15.49
CA HIS A 98 0.12 3.00 16.56
C HIS A 98 -0.28 3.83 17.78
N VAL A 99 -0.01 3.33 18.98
CA VAL A 99 -0.09 4.13 20.21
C VAL A 99 1.30 4.39 20.73
N ARG A 100 1.44 5.46 21.50
CA ARG A 100 2.73 5.89 22.03
C ARG A 100 2.61 6.19 23.51
N ARG A 101 3.73 5.99 24.22
CA ARG A 101 3.90 6.39 25.62
C ARG A 101 5.04 7.39 25.72
N GLU A 102 4.85 8.40 26.53
CA GLU A 102 5.93 9.31 26.89
C GLU A 102 6.90 8.60 27.85
N ILE A 103 8.17 8.50 27.45
CA ILE A 103 9.22 7.87 28.27
C ILE A 103 10.08 8.89 28.95
N GLU A 104 10.25 10.08 28.37
CA GLU A 104 10.86 11.26 28.92
C GLU A 104 10.10 12.49 28.45
N PRO A 105 10.13 13.64 29.11
CA PRO A 105 9.41 14.83 28.70
C PRO A 105 9.61 15.20 27.23
N GLY A 106 8.54 15.14 26.44
CA GLY A 106 8.54 15.40 25.00
C GLY A 106 9.07 14.25 24.14
N TRP A 107 9.42 13.09 24.72
CA TRP A 107 9.91 11.94 23.97
C TRP A 107 8.93 10.76 24.02
N TRP A 108 8.23 10.57 22.93
CA TRP A 108 7.15 9.59 22.77
C TRP A 108 7.58 8.41 21.92
N HIS A 109 7.53 7.20 22.47
CA HIS A 109 7.83 5.95 21.78
C HIS A 109 6.57 5.16 21.45
N SER A 110 6.58 4.47 20.32
CA SER A 110 5.58 3.47 20.00
C SER A 110 5.72 2.29 20.95
N VAL A 111 4.60 1.85 21.51
CA VAL A 111 4.51 0.74 22.45
C VAL A 111 3.36 -0.17 22.09
N LEU A 112 3.45 -1.44 22.48
CA LEU A 112 2.30 -2.34 22.48
C LEU A 112 1.64 -2.33 23.84
N ASP A 113 0.65 -1.46 23.98
CA ASP A 113 -0.14 -1.31 25.20
C ASP A 113 -1.62 -1.43 24.85
N PHE A 114 -2.25 -2.52 25.31
CA PHE A 114 -3.65 -2.82 25.01
C PHE A 114 -4.59 -1.70 25.48
N ASP A 115 -4.39 -1.16 26.68
CA ASP A 115 -5.32 -0.18 27.23
C ASP A 115 -5.24 1.16 26.49
N LEU A 116 -4.04 1.56 26.06
CA LEU A 116 -3.87 2.73 25.18
C LEU A 116 -4.50 2.48 23.80
N PHE A 117 -4.29 1.31 23.19
CA PHE A 117 -4.95 0.96 21.93
C PHE A 117 -6.47 0.94 22.08
N ASN A 118 -6.99 0.33 23.16
CA ASN A 118 -8.42 0.27 23.40
C ASN A 118 -9.03 1.66 23.68
N LYS A 119 -8.29 2.55 24.34
CA LYS A 119 -8.70 3.95 24.52
C LYS A 119 -8.93 4.62 23.16
N VAL A 120 -7.98 4.52 22.24
CA VAL A 120 -8.05 5.14 20.91
C VAL A 120 -9.05 4.42 20.01
N ILE A 121 -8.86 3.13 19.76
CA ILE A 121 -9.67 2.34 18.83
C ILE A 121 -11.09 2.15 19.36
N GLY A 122 -11.27 1.89 20.65
CA GLY A 122 -12.58 1.77 21.27
C GLY A 122 -13.37 3.08 21.22
N GLY A 123 -12.69 4.22 21.36
CA GLY A 123 -13.27 5.54 21.13
C GLY A 123 -13.75 5.74 19.69
N LEU A 124 -12.91 5.36 18.73
CA LEU A 124 -13.23 5.44 17.30
C LEU A 124 -14.37 4.49 16.89
N LYS A 125 -14.38 3.25 17.37
CA LYS A 125 -15.43 2.25 17.09
C LYS A 125 -16.82 2.72 17.51
N LYS A 126 -16.94 3.50 18.59
CA LYS A 126 -18.21 4.05 19.02
C LYS A 126 -18.82 5.03 18.01
N LYS A 127 -17.98 5.79 17.30
CA LYS A 127 -18.41 6.79 16.30
C LYS A 127 -18.44 6.22 14.88
N TYR A 128 -17.52 5.32 14.57
CA TYR A 128 -17.31 4.74 13.23
C TYR A 128 -17.30 3.21 13.30
N PRO A 129 -18.41 2.57 13.69
CA PRO A 129 -18.44 1.11 13.94
C PRO A 129 -18.17 0.24 12.70
N ASN A 130 -18.39 0.81 11.50
CA ASN A 130 -18.20 0.09 10.24
C ASN A 130 -16.79 0.25 9.67
N ALA A 131 -15.98 1.20 10.16
CA ALA A 131 -14.62 1.39 9.69
C ALA A 131 -13.74 0.19 10.06
N ILE A 132 -12.73 -0.07 9.24
CA ILE A 132 -11.73 -1.12 9.51
C ILE A 132 -10.62 -0.51 10.39
N TYR A 133 -10.26 -1.23 11.42
CA TYR A 133 -9.16 -0.87 12.29
C TYR A 133 -7.98 -1.81 12.07
N ASP A 134 -6.87 -1.24 11.63
CA ASP A 134 -5.58 -1.88 11.48
C ASP A 134 -4.63 -1.32 12.55
N ALA A 135 -3.86 -2.16 13.18
CA ALA A 135 -2.86 -1.70 14.15
C ALA A 135 -1.61 -2.56 14.16
N CYS A 136 -0.49 -1.90 14.42
CA CYS A 136 0.79 -2.56 14.57
C CYS A 136 0.87 -3.24 15.94
N LEU A 137 0.41 -4.49 16.01
CA LEU A 137 0.52 -5.32 17.21
C LEU A 137 1.88 -6.04 17.24
N ILE A 138 2.95 -5.26 17.40
CA ILE A 138 4.34 -5.78 17.48
C ILE A 138 4.84 -5.59 18.90
N TRP A 139 5.25 -6.68 19.55
CA TRP A 139 5.90 -6.65 20.84
C TRP A 139 7.42 -6.75 20.69
N PHE A 140 8.13 -6.07 21.57
CA PHE A 140 9.59 -6.07 21.63
C PHE A 140 10.13 -6.61 22.96
N SER A 141 9.25 -6.85 23.94
CA SER A 141 9.62 -7.39 25.25
C SER A 141 8.59 -8.43 25.73
N GLU A 142 8.97 -9.23 26.73
CA GLU A 142 8.07 -10.17 27.39
C GLU A 142 6.89 -9.47 28.08
N GLU A 143 7.07 -8.25 28.53
CA GLU A 143 6.04 -7.43 29.19
C GLU A 143 4.95 -6.97 28.22
N GLU A 144 5.31 -6.78 26.94
CA GLU A 144 4.35 -6.39 25.90
C GLU A 144 3.55 -7.58 25.33
N TYR A 145 4.04 -8.81 25.48
CA TYR A 145 3.39 -9.98 24.91
C TYR A 145 1.96 -10.23 25.42
N PRO A 146 1.65 -10.08 26.73
CA PRO A 146 0.27 -10.19 27.24
C PRO A 146 -0.69 -9.15 26.61
N HIS A 147 -0.20 -7.96 26.27
CA HIS A 147 -1.01 -6.95 25.56
C HIS A 147 -1.34 -7.40 24.13
N PHE A 148 -0.41 -8.09 23.47
CA PHE A 148 -0.68 -8.70 22.16
C PHE A 148 -1.75 -9.79 22.27
N GLU A 149 -1.58 -10.74 23.19
CA GLU A 149 -2.55 -11.83 23.38
C GLU A 149 -3.95 -11.28 23.68
N ARG A 150 -4.04 -10.27 24.54
CA ARG A 150 -5.31 -9.63 24.87
C ARG A 150 -5.94 -8.94 23.66
N ALA A 151 -5.15 -8.20 22.87
CA ALA A 151 -5.62 -7.51 21.66
C ALA A 151 -6.18 -8.52 20.62
N VAL A 152 -5.52 -9.65 20.46
CA VAL A 152 -5.97 -10.75 19.57
C VAL A 152 -7.24 -11.40 20.12
N LYS A 153 -7.27 -11.77 21.40
CA LYS A 153 -8.41 -12.42 22.07
C LYS A 153 -9.67 -11.55 22.02
N GLU A 154 -9.53 -10.25 22.27
CA GLU A 154 -10.65 -9.30 22.29
C GLU A 154 -10.99 -8.76 20.88
N LYS A 155 -10.30 -9.22 19.84
CA LYS A 155 -10.47 -8.77 18.45
C LYS A 155 -10.48 -7.24 18.33
N LEU A 156 -9.47 -6.63 18.92
CA LEU A 156 -9.37 -5.19 18.97
C LEU A 156 -9.28 -4.58 17.57
N VAL A 157 -8.67 -5.30 16.63
CA VAL A 157 -8.46 -4.89 15.24
C VAL A 157 -8.90 -5.98 14.26
N GLU A 158 -9.09 -5.62 13.01
CA GLU A 158 -9.42 -6.55 11.93
C GLU A 158 -8.19 -6.91 11.08
N ILE A 159 -7.16 -6.07 11.10
CA ILE A 159 -5.91 -6.25 10.36
C ILE A 159 -4.73 -6.00 11.30
N SER A 160 -3.68 -6.78 11.17
CA SER A 160 -2.41 -6.49 11.82
C SER A 160 -1.22 -6.92 10.96
N PRO A 161 -0.15 -6.10 10.84
CA PRO A 161 1.01 -6.47 10.06
C PRO A 161 1.79 -7.63 10.68
N VAL A 162 2.32 -8.50 9.82
CA VAL A 162 3.33 -9.50 10.11
C VAL A 162 4.60 -9.15 9.30
N ASN A 163 5.75 -9.14 9.97
CA ASN A 163 6.99 -8.61 9.39
C ASN A 163 8.00 -9.74 9.22
N PRO A 164 8.17 -10.33 8.03
CA PRO A 164 9.20 -11.35 7.74
C PRO A 164 10.59 -10.72 7.59
N THR A 165 10.88 -9.70 8.36
CA THR A 165 11.95 -8.72 8.15
C THR A 165 13.15 -8.98 9.06
N ALA A 166 14.34 -8.83 8.48
CA ALA A 166 15.61 -8.69 9.17
C ALA A 166 16.42 -7.57 8.50
N CYS A 167 16.31 -6.35 9.01
CA CYS A 167 17.00 -5.18 8.47
C CYS A 167 17.27 -4.16 9.58
N PHE A 168 17.99 -3.09 9.25
CA PHE A 168 18.02 -1.92 10.12
C PHE A 168 16.73 -1.10 9.96
N ALA A 169 16.25 -0.53 11.07
CA ALA A 169 15.21 0.48 11.08
C ALA A 169 15.79 1.72 11.75
N GLY A 170 16.37 2.63 10.98
CA GLY A 170 17.27 3.65 11.49
C GLY A 170 18.53 2.99 12.09
N ASP A 171 18.81 3.27 13.37
CA ASP A 171 19.96 2.71 14.11
C ASP A 171 19.64 1.40 14.83
N LEU A 172 18.41 0.91 14.74
CA LEU A 172 17.98 -0.31 15.42
C LEU A 172 17.98 -1.52 14.49
N VAL A 173 18.38 -2.67 14.98
CA VAL A 173 18.19 -3.95 14.30
C VAL A 173 16.71 -4.35 14.43
N PHE A 174 16.01 -4.35 13.30
CA PHE A 174 14.63 -4.80 13.22
C PHE A 174 14.61 -6.22 12.66
N CYS A 175 14.44 -7.20 13.55
CA CYS A 175 14.44 -8.61 13.17
C CYS A 175 13.29 -9.34 13.87
N LYS A 176 12.53 -10.09 13.08
CA LYS A 176 11.52 -11.03 13.59
C LYS A 176 11.97 -12.44 13.30
N PRO A 177 12.38 -13.21 14.34
CA PRO A 177 12.75 -14.61 14.16
C PRO A 177 11.61 -15.43 13.54
N PRO A 178 11.91 -16.44 12.72
CA PRO A 178 10.88 -17.21 12.01
C PRO A 178 9.81 -17.82 12.92
N HIS A 179 10.17 -18.30 14.11
CA HIS A 179 9.18 -18.87 15.05
C HIS A 179 8.18 -17.82 15.55
N ILE A 180 8.61 -16.59 15.81
CA ILE A 180 7.74 -15.47 16.19
C ILE A 180 6.83 -15.08 15.02
N LEU A 181 7.38 -15.00 13.82
CA LEU A 181 6.61 -14.71 12.60
C LEU A 181 5.50 -15.74 12.39
N ILE A 182 5.83 -17.02 12.48
CA ILE A 182 4.90 -18.15 12.31
C ILE A 182 3.82 -18.13 13.41
N GLN A 183 4.22 -18.00 14.67
CA GLN A 183 3.30 -17.96 15.80
C GLN A 183 2.31 -16.79 15.70
N LYS A 184 2.83 -15.58 15.44
CA LYS A 184 1.98 -14.39 15.28
C LYS A 184 0.97 -14.56 14.15
N THR A 185 1.42 -15.03 12.97
CA THR A 185 0.56 -15.24 11.82
C THR A 185 -0.58 -16.19 12.14
N LYS A 186 -0.24 -17.33 12.79
CA LYS A 186 -1.24 -18.31 13.21
C LYS A 186 -2.26 -17.72 14.19
N MET A 187 -1.79 -17.05 15.24
CA MET A 187 -2.66 -16.46 16.25
C MET A 187 -3.63 -15.41 15.68
N LEU A 188 -3.17 -14.58 14.76
CA LEU A 188 -4.02 -13.61 14.08
C LEU A 188 -5.13 -14.31 13.27
N GLN A 189 -4.76 -15.29 12.43
CA GLN A 189 -5.72 -16.02 11.59
C GLN A 189 -6.73 -16.83 12.43
N ASP A 190 -6.28 -17.53 13.47
CA ASP A 190 -7.15 -18.27 14.38
C ASP A 190 -8.20 -17.35 15.05
N ALA A 191 -7.84 -16.08 15.26
CA ALA A 191 -8.77 -15.06 15.79
C ALA A 191 -9.64 -14.40 14.71
N GLY A 192 -9.43 -14.69 13.43
CA GLY A 192 -10.10 -14.03 12.30
C GLY A 192 -9.59 -12.62 12.02
N ILE A 193 -8.37 -12.28 12.46
CA ILE A 193 -7.67 -11.04 12.14
C ILE A 193 -6.81 -11.29 10.90
N LYS A 194 -6.90 -10.42 9.89
CA LYS A 194 -6.15 -10.56 8.64
C LYS A 194 -4.68 -10.19 8.84
N PRO A 195 -3.74 -11.14 8.63
CA PRO A 195 -2.34 -10.79 8.57
C PRO A 195 -2.04 -9.98 7.31
N GLN A 196 -1.38 -8.83 7.48
CA GLN A 196 -0.84 -8.04 6.39
C GLN A 196 0.67 -8.23 6.34
N VAL A 197 1.19 -8.84 5.27
CA VAL A 197 2.62 -9.11 5.11
C VAL A 197 3.35 -7.82 4.79
N ALA A 198 4.06 -7.29 5.77
CA ALA A 198 4.78 -6.03 5.67
C ALA A 198 6.23 -6.28 5.22
N ILE A 199 6.62 -5.69 4.09
CA ILE A 199 7.94 -5.87 3.48
C ILE A 199 8.65 -4.54 3.27
N TYR A 200 9.95 -4.53 3.58
CA TYR A 200 10.86 -3.40 3.41
C TYR A 200 11.89 -3.69 2.32
N THR A 201 12.30 -4.95 2.21
CA THR A 201 13.34 -5.42 1.29
C THR A 201 12.86 -6.64 0.48
N ASP A 202 13.61 -7.01 -0.55
CA ASP A 202 13.31 -8.20 -1.34
C ASP A 202 13.48 -9.50 -0.52
N GLY A 203 14.39 -9.48 0.46
CA GLY A 203 14.57 -10.60 1.39
C GLY A 203 13.33 -10.90 2.22
N ASP A 204 12.52 -9.88 2.53
CA ASP A 204 11.26 -10.06 3.26
C ASP A 204 10.24 -10.84 2.42
N ILE A 205 10.23 -10.63 1.09
CA ILE A 205 9.35 -11.37 0.16
C ILE A 205 9.74 -12.85 0.15
N ASP A 206 11.05 -13.15 0.08
CA ASP A 206 11.53 -14.54 0.14
C ASP A 206 11.21 -15.19 1.49
N ASN A 207 11.42 -14.48 2.60
CA ASN A 207 11.09 -14.99 3.94
C ASN A 207 9.60 -15.27 4.10
N ALA A 208 8.73 -14.36 3.63
CA ALA A 208 7.28 -14.60 3.64
C ALA A 208 6.91 -15.83 2.81
N ASN A 209 7.47 -15.96 1.61
CA ASN A 209 7.23 -17.12 0.76
C ASN A 209 7.69 -18.42 1.42
N ARG A 210 8.87 -18.45 2.03
CA ARG A 210 9.45 -19.64 2.68
C ARG A 210 8.67 -20.07 3.92
N TYR A 211 8.35 -19.13 4.82
CA TYR A 211 7.85 -19.45 6.14
C TYR A 211 6.32 -19.40 6.26
N LEU A 212 5.64 -18.63 5.41
CA LEU A 212 4.20 -18.43 5.51
C LEU A 212 3.42 -19.05 4.36
N ILE A 213 3.90 -18.89 3.12
CA ILE A 213 3.14 -19.27 1.92
C ILE A 213 3.40 -20.73 1.53
N LYS A 214 4.66 -21.11 1.31
CA LYS A 214 5.02 -22.50 0.94
C LYS A 214 4.69 -23.53 2.02
N THR A 215 4.59 -23.10 3.26
CA THR A 215 4.13 -23.95 4.38
C THR A 215 2.64 -24.14 4.41
N GLY A 216 1.87 -23.38 3.63
CA GLY A 216 0.41 -23.37 3.68
C GLY A 216 -0.17 -22.68 4.91
N LEU A 217 0.64 -21.93 5.67
CA LEU A 217 0.16 -21.25 6.87
C LEU A 217 -0.69 -20.02 6.54
N LEU A 218 -0.23 -19.19 5.58
CA LEU A 218 -0.93 -17.95 5.25
C LEU A 218 -2.14 -18.22 4.34
N GLU A 219 -3.32 -17.73 4.75
CA GLU A 219 -4.58 -17.90 4.02
C GLU A 219 -4.73 -16.84 2.91
N LYS A 220 -5.22 -17.28 1.74
CA LYS A 220 -5.56 -16.39 0.62
C LYS A 220 -6.82 -15.54 0.92
N PRO A 221 -6.96 -14.37 0.22
CA PRO A 221 -5.95 -13.75 -0.64
C PRO A 221 -4.75 -13.27 0.16
N TYR A 222 -3.52 -13.40 -0.38
CA TYR A 222 -2.34 -12.88 0.30
C TYR A 222 -2.36 -11.36 0.25
N TYR A 223 -2.27 -10.75 1.44
CA TYR A 223 -2.40 -9.33 1.60
C TYR A 223 -1.06 -8.71 2.01
N TRP A 224 -0.47 -7.91 1.11
CA TRP A 224 0.86 -7.34 1.25
C TRP A 224 0.82 -5.84 1.46
N ILE A 225 1.79 -5.35 2.21
CA ILE A 225 2.10 -3.93 2.30
C ILE A 225 3.58 -3.70 2.02
N VAL A 226 3.86 -2.88 1.01
CA VAL A 226 5.22 -2.53 0.57
C VAL A 226 5.59 -1.19 1.20
N LEU A 227 6.63 -1.20 2.05
CA LEU A 227 7.14 -0.06 2.78
C LEU A 227 8.57 0.29 2.32
N PRO A 228 8.75 0.75 1.09
CA PRO A 228 10.07 1.13 0.58
C PRO A 228 10.45 2.54 1.06
N ALA A 229 11.67 2.96 0.79
CA ALA A 229 12.16 4.32 1.07
C ALA A 229 12.13 4.75 2.55
N LEU A 230 11.92 3.81 3.47
CA LEU A 230 12.13 4.03 4.89
C LEU A 230 13.59 3.74 5.27
N PRO A 231 14.10 4.32 6.37
CA PRO A 231 15.46 4.02 6.84
C PRO A 231 15.69 2.51 7.05
N GLY A 232 16.71 1.96 6.39
CA GLY A 232 17.00 0.52 6.41
C GLY A 232 16.19 -0.34 5.43
N GLY A 233 15.23 0.26 4.73
CA GLY A 233 14.48 -0.37 3.63
C GLY A 233 15.15 -0.18 2.28
N SER A 234 14.38 -0.35 1.21
CA SER A 234 14.88 -0.13 -0.15
C SER A 234 15.05 1.35 -0.45
N PRO A 235 16.24 1.82 -0.86
CA PRO A 235 16.48 3.23 -1.13
C PRO A 235 15.83 3.65 -2.45
N TYR A 236 15.12 4.80 -2.42
CA TYR A 236 14.60 5.47 -3.60
C TYR A 236 15.13 6.91 -3.61
N TYR A 237 16.19 7.14 -4.36
CA TYR A 237 16.87 8.43 -4.39
C TYR A 237 16.31 9.42 -5.42
N ASP A 238 15.56 8.90 -6.40
CA ASP A 238 15.03 9.65 -7.52
C ASP A 238 13.80 8.92 -8.12
N PRO A 239 13.04 9.56 -9.04
CA PRO A 239 11.86 8.94 -9.65
C PRO A 239 12.15 7.63 -10.40
N TYR A 240 13.33 7.47 -10.98
CA TYR A 240 13.68 6.25 -11.74
C TYR A 240 13.92 5.07 -10.79
N THR A 241 14.73 5.27 -9.75
CA THR A 241 14.99 4.24 -8.74
C THR A 241 13.71 3.87 -7.99
N MET A 242 12.82 4.86 -7.74
CA MET A 242 11.49 4.62 -7.19
C MET A 242 10.65 3.73 -8.10
N ALA A 243 10.54 4.07 -9.38
CA ALA A 243 9.70 3.33 -10.33
C ALA A 243 10.22 1.89 -10.53
N LEU A 244 11.50 1.74 -10.83
CA LEU A 244 12.11 0.42 -11.04
C LEU A 244 12.02 -0.45 -9.78
N GLY A 245 12.30 0.12 -8.61
CA GLY A 245 12.28 -0.60 -7.35
C GLY A 245 10.88 -1.04 -6.93
N LEU A 246 9.86 -0.22 -7.16
CA LEU A 246 8.47 -0.62 -6.90
C LEU A 246 8.02 -1.73 -7.86
N ILE A 247 8.24 -1.54 -9.17
CA ILE A 247 7.88 -2.53 -10.20
C ILE A 247 8.53 -3.87 -9.90
N HIS A 248 9.83 -3.87 -9.55
CA HIS A 248 10.56 -5.08 -9.20
C HIS A 248 9.90 -5.85 -8.04
N LYS A 249 9.58 -5.17 -6.94
CA LYS A 249 8.91 -5.80 -5.79
C LYS A 249 7.54 -6.36 -6.13
N VAL A 250 6.74 -5.59 -6.87
CA VAL A 250 5.43 -6.04 -7.34
C VAL A 250 5.55 -7.30 -8.18
N GLN A 251 6.50 -7.33 -9.12
CA GLN A 251 6.76 -8.52 -9.95
C GLN A 251 7.19 -9.74 -9.13
N LEU A 252 8.01 -9.56 -8.09
CA LEU A 252 8.39 -10.65 -7.20
C LEU A 252 7.18 -11.21 -6.45
N ILE A 253 6.32 -10.36 -5.92
CA ILE A 253 5.08 -10.77 -5.23
C ILE A 253 4.14 -11.48 -6.20
N GLN A 254 3.90 -10.92 -7.37
CA GLN A 254 2.99 -11.50 -8.37
C GLN A 254 3.48 -12.83 -8.96
N LYS A 255 4.80 -13.08 -8.97
CA LYS A 255 5.36 -14.39 -9.30
C LYS A 255 5.04 -15.46 -8.26
N ILE A 256 4.82 -15.07 -7.00
CA ILE A 256 4.39 -16.00 -5.94
C ILE A 256 2.90 -16.28 -6.09
N ASP A 257 2.10 -15.24 -6.24
CA ASP A 257 0.66 -15.33 -6.46
C ASP A 257 0.16 -14.06 -7.21
N PRO A 258 -0.31 -14.20 -8.46
CA PRO A 258 -0.78 -13.07 -9.26
C PRO A 258 -2.06 -12.42 -8.69
N GLU A 259 -2.82 -13.13 -7.83
CA GLU A 259 -4.02 -12.62 -7.16
C GLU A 259 -3.73 -11.90 -5.83
N SER A 260 -2.45 -11.69 -5.52
CA SER A 260 -2.04 -10.96 -4.31
C SER A 260 -2.61 -9.55 -4.26
N VAL A 261 -3.18 -9.18 -3.12
CA VAL A 261 -3.61 -7.80 -2.84
C VAL A 261 -2.41 -7.00 -2.33
N ILE A 262 -2.00 -5.97 -3.04
CA ILE A 262 -0.79 -5.21 -2.74
C ILE A 262 -1.14 -3.76 -2.42
N VAL A 263 -0.76 -3.31 -1.21
CA VAL A 263 -0.80 -1.92 -0.78
C VAL A 263 0.61 -1.36 -0.80
N VAL A 264 0.76 -0.12 -1.24
CA VAL A 264 2.04 0.61 -1.25
C VAL A 264 1.96 1.82 -0.33
N CYS A 265 2.94 1.97 0.54
CA CYS A 265 3.03 3.12 1.43
C CYS A 265 3.60 4.35 0.71
N CYS A 266 3.05 5.52 0.97
CA CYS A 266 3.63 6.81 0.59
C CYS A 266 4.87 7.11 1.45
N ALA A 267 5.89 6.26 1.36
CA ALA A 267 6.98 6.19 2.31
C ALA A 267 8.12 7.18 2.04
N GLY A 268 8.72 7.66 3.12
CA GLY A 268 9.93 8.47 3.10
C GLY A 268 9.84 9.71 2.24
N ARG A 269 10.94 10.09 1.59
CA ARG A 269 10.99 11.27 0.70
C ARG A 269 10.18 11.07 -0.59
N ALA A 270 9.92 9.84 -1.03
CA ALA A 270 9.09 9.57 -2.21
C ALA A 270 7.63 10.03 -2.02
N SER A 271 7.10 9.96 -0.79
CA SER A 271 5.84 10.58 -0.40
C SER A 271 4.67 10.20 -1.34
N SER A 272 3.84 11.18 -1.70
CA SER A 272 2.68 11.01 -2.58
C SER A 272 3.02 10.55 -4.00
N TYR A 273 4.26 10.75 -4.47
CA TYR A 273 4.69 10.29 -5.79
C TYR A 273 4.69 8.75 -5.86
N LEU A 274 5.14 8.11 -4.79
CA LEU A 274 5.11 6.65 -4.70
C LEU A 274 3.67 6.10 -4.68
N GLY A 275 2.76 6.75 -3.94
CA GLY A 275 1.34 6.41 -3.95
C GLY A 275 0.70 6.61 -5.32
N THR A 276 1.04 7.68 -6.02
CA THR A 276 0.55 7.94 -7.39
C THR A 276 1.04 6.86 -8.36
N LEU A 277 2.31 6.47 -8.29
CA LEU A 277 2.84 5.38 -9.11
C LEU A 277 2.11 4.05 -8.81
N ALA A 278 1.84 3.77 -7.53
CA ALA A 278 1.06 2.58 -7.16
C ALA A 278 -0.34 2.60 -7.80
N MET A 279 -1.01 3.76 -7.81
CA MET A 279 -2.32 3.91 -8.45
C MET A 279 -2.26 3.64 -9.96
N LEU A 280 -1.24 4.14 -10.66
CA LEU A 280 -1.01 3.89 -12.10
C LEU A 280 -0.78 2.41 -12.40
N LEU A 281 -0.19 1.66 -11.46
CA LEU A 281 0.05 0.23 -11.58
C LEU A 281 -1.15 -0.64 -11.14
N GLY A 282 -2.31 -0.04 -10.87
CA GLY A 282 -3.50 -0.78 -10.43
C GLY A 282 -3.48 -1.21 -8.96
N LEU A 283 -2.49 -0.78 -8.18
CA LEU A 283 -2.30 -1.18 -6.77
C LEU A 283 -3.12 -0.30 -5.82
N HIS A 284 -3.05 -0.64 -4.52
CA HIS A 284 -3.68 0.08 -3.43
C HIS A 284 -2.67 0.97 -2.68
N VAL A 285 -3.14 1.90 -1.85
CA VAL A 285 -2.29 2.93 -1.24
C VAL A 285 -2.55 3.06 0.27
N ARG A 286 -1.46 3.15 1.03
CA ARG A 286 -1.44 3.66 2.39
C ARG A 286 -0.71 5.01 2.41
N CYS A 287 -1.24 6.01 3.12
CA CYS A 287 -0.65 7.34 3.20
C CYS A 287 -0.72 7.89 4.63
N GLY A 288 0.08 8.89 4.95
CA GLY A 288 0.00 9.56 6.25
C GLY A 288 1.34 9.74 6.93
N MET A 289 1.30 10.34 8.13
CA MET A 289 2.49 10.77 8.87
C MET A 289 3.31 9.62 9.45
N GLU A 290 2.76 8.40 9.49
CA GLU A 290 3.54 7.22 9.86
C GLU A 290 4.64 6.95 8.85
N ASP A 291 4.31 7.11 7.54
CA ASP A 291 5.18 6.67 6.45
C ASP A 291 6.06 7.78 5.91
N THR A 292 5.64 9.04 6.06
CA THR A 292 6.39 10.23 5.64
C THR A 292 5.98 11.47 6.41
N ILE A 293 6.92 12.39 6.57
CA ILE A 293 6.64 13.75 7.08
C ILE A 293 6.67 14.80 5.97
N TYR A 294 7.07 14.41 4.76
CA TYR A 294 7.22 15.30 3.63
C TYR A 294 5.97 15.31 2.75
N LYS A 295 5.55 16.51 2.38
CA LYS A 295 4.44 16.70 1.44
C LYS A 295 4.88 16.38 -0.01
N TRP A 296 6.12 16.73 -0.35
CA TRP A 296 6.70 16.59 -1.68
C TRP A 296 8.10 16.00 -1.63
N PRO A 297 8.52 15.18 -2.60
CA PRO A 297 9.88 14.63 -2.63
C PRO A 297 10.96 15.67 -2.90
N HIS A 298 10.63 16.76 -3.60
CA HIS A 298 11.55 17.80 -4.06
C HIS A 298 11.50 19.10 -3.22
N LYS A 299 10.74 19.10 -2.11
CA LYS A 299 10.60 20.24 -1.19
C LYS A 299 10.62 19.76 0.26
N ASP A 300 10.87 20.68 1.17
CA ASP A 300 10.92 20.41 2.61
C ASP A 300 9.61 20.73 3.33
N ASP A 301 8.55 21.01 2.59
CA ASP A 301 7.22 21.22 3.15
C ASP A 301 6.77 19.98 3.97
N ARG A 302 6.36 20.22 5.20
CA ARG A 302 5.88 19.19 6.11
C ARG A 302 4.37 18.98 5.97
N ILE A 303 3.94 17.75 6.19
CA ILE A 303 2.53 17.42 6.29
C ILE A 303 1.96 18.11 7.53
N THR A 304 0.83 18.80 7.40
CA THR A 304 0.15 19.47 8.51
C THR A 304 -0.92 18.59 9.14
N LYS A 305 -1.65 17.81 8.33
CA LYS A 305 -2.70 16.88 8.79
C LYS A 305 -2.72 15.61 7.95
N ASN A 306 -3.01 14.47 8.59
CA ASN A 306 -3.20 13.21 7.88
C ASN A 306 -4.36 13.26 6.89
N VAL A 307 -5.45 13.93 7.24
CA VAL A 307 -6.62 14.07 6.36
C VAL A 307 -6.33 14.84 5.06
N GLU A 308 -5.38 15.77 5.07
CA GLU A 308 -4.97 16.48 3.85
C GLU A 308 -4.26 15.53 2.88
N VAL A 309 -3.39 14.68 3.40
CA VAL A 309 -2.70 13.66 2.58
C VAL A 309 -3.70 12.65 2.03
N TYR A 310 -4.62 12.18 2.87
CA TYR A 310 -5.68 11.28 2.46
C TYR A 310 -6.53 11.87 1.33
N ASN A 311 -7.04 13.09 1.50
CA ASN A 311 -7.84 13.78 0.48
C ASN A 311 -7.06 14.00 -0.82
N SER A 312 -5.77 14.29 -0.74
CA SER A 312 -4.91 14.41 -1.93
C SER A 312 -4.83 13.09 -2.70
N MET A 313 -4.63 11.96 -2.00
CA MET A 313 -4.60 10.65 -2.64
C MET A 313 -5.96 10.26 -3.24
N VAL A 314 -7.07 10.56 -2.56
CA VAL A 314 -8.43 10.36 -3.09
C VAL A 314 -8.65 11.18 -4.37
N THR A 315 -8.20 12.44 -4.38
CA THR A 315 -8.31 13.30 -5.57
C THR A 315 -7.53 12.72 -6.75
N ILE A 316 -6.28 12.28 -6.54
CA ILE A 316 -5.46 11.67 -7.59
C ILE A 316 -6.12 10.37 -8.11
N ALA A 317 -6.61 9.53 -7.21
CA ALA A 317 -7.31 8.30 -7.61
C ALA A 317 -8.53 8.61 -8.50
N LYS A 318 -9.33 9.60 -8.12
CA LYS A 318 -10.49 10.05 -8.89
C LYS A 318 -10.11 10.55 -10.28
N GLU A 319 -9.05 11.35 -10.41
CA GLU A 319 -8.55 11.83 -11.71
C GLU A 319 -8.01 10.69 -12.59
N LEU A 320 -7.58 9.58 -11.98
CA LEU A 320 -7.20 8.36 -12.67
C LEU A 320 -8.38 7.41 -12.94
N GLY A 321 -9.63 7.85 -12.70
CA GLY A 321 -10.84 7.03 -12.90
C GLY A 321 -11.02 5.93 -11.86
N ARG A 322 -10.34 6.02 -10.69
CA ARG A 322 -10.42 5.03 -9.62
C ARG A 322 -11.25 5.53 -8.43
N ARG A 323 -12.02 4.65 -7.83
CA ARG A 323 -12.95 4.92 -6.73
C ARG A 323 -12.48 4.28 -5.43
N VAL A 324 -12.42 5.07 -4.36
CA VAL A 324 -12.12 4.53 -3.03
C VAL A 324 -13.25 3.60 -2.59
N VAL A 325 -12.87 2.43 -2.11
CA VAL A 325 -13.78 1.39 -1.63
C VAL A 325 -14.45 1.76 -0.31
N THR A 326 -15.64 1.22 -0.09
CA THR A 326 -16.27 1.19 1.24
C THR A 326 -15.56 0.21 2.17
N PRO A 327 -15.76 0.28 3.50
CA PRO A 327 -15.22 -0.71 4.42
C PRO A 327 -15.62 -2.16 4.09
N ASN A 328 -16.84 -2.38 3.63
CA ASN A 328 -17.32 -3.73 3.27
C ASN A 328 -16.66 -4.24 1.98
N GLU A 329 -16.47 -3.40 0.97
CA GLU A 329 -15.72 -3.76 -0.24
C GLU A 329 -14.27 -4.08 0.11
N TYR A 330 -13.66 -3.28 1.01
CA TYR A 330 -12.31 -3.53 1.48
C TYR A 330 -12.20 -4.92 2.15
N ARG A 331 -13.10 -5.24 3.09
CA ARG A 331 -13.13 -6.59 3.71
C ARG A 331 -13.22 -7.69 2.67
N LYS A 332 -14.09 -7.52 1.68
CA LYS A 332 -14.25 -8.50 0.59
C LYS A 332 -12.94 -8.67 -0.22
N ILE A 333 -12.28 -7.58 -0.59
CA ILE A 333 -11.03 -7.61 -1.37
C ILE A 333 -9.95 -8.40 -0.63
N ILE A 334 -9.79 -8.21 0.67
CA ILE A 334 -8.75 -8.88 1.46
C ILE A 334 -9.22 -10.21 2.08
N GLY A 335 -10.45 -10.64 1.83
CA GLY A 335 -11.00 -11.90 2.33
C GLY A 335 -11.29 -11.91 3.83
N LEU A 336 -11.59 -10.76 4.44
CA LEU A 336 -12.17 -10.70 5.78
C LEU A 336 -13.64 -11.11 5.75
N LYS A 337 -14.02 -11.95 6.70
CA LYS A 337 -15.38 -12.49 6.85
C LYS A 337 -16.22 -11.63 7.77
#